data_a6664d8015e0f6e5169376974cb681c7
#
_entry.id   a6664d8015e0f6e5169376974cb681c7
#
_cell.length_a   1.000
_cell.length_b   1.000
_cell.length_c   1.000
_cell.angle_alpha   90.00
_cell.angle_beta   90.00
_cell.angle_gamma   90.00
#
_symmetry.space_group_name_H-M   'P 1'
#
loop_
_entity.id
_entity.type
_entity.pdbx_description
1 polymer ?
#
loop_
_entity_poly.entity_id
_entity_poly.type
_entity_poly.pdbx_seq_one_letter_code
_entity_poly.pdbx_strand_id
1 'polypeptide(L)'
;MITHNLQQGTPEWHAFRAAHFTASDAPAMMGESPYKARNELLREKATGVSAEVDDATQRRFDDGHRFEALARPLAEEIIGAELYPVVGSEGKLAASFDGLTMLEDICFEHKTLNDDIRACQTADHLPLHYRIQMEQQLMVSGADKCLFMATKWDGNDQLVGDPFARWYESDPALRQRIADGWAQFEKDLAAYQHVEVKPEVAGRAPDALPALRIEVSGAVTASNLAEFKARAIEVFNGIKTDLETDEDFANADKTTKWCKEVEDRLEAAKQHALSQTASIDELFRTVDAIKEEARQKRLTLEKLVKQRKESIRVEKVEEARKQFSAHVAALQAEISGVHLVVAQPDFGGAIKGLKTLVSIQNALDTTLATAKIEADAYAKDVREKLNWCRENAAGHSALFPDLQQIIVKPMEDFALTISSRIEQHKKVEADRLEAERERIRQEEAAKLAAQQQAAQPAPAPALQQVEVAQPVSTAPVQVAASSAPTLKLGAIHDRLGFTVTADFLRSLGFAPHAEGAAKLYHEEDFPLICRAIVQHVEAVAGHQLKRAA
;
A
#
# COMPACT_ATOMS: atom_id res chain seq x y z
N MET A 1 6.74 -28.66 -15.64
CA MET A 1 7.13 -28.95 -14.23
C MET A 1 8.26 -29.97 -14.16
N ILE A 2 9.14 -29.88 -13.15
CA ILE A 2 10.15 -30.92 -12.85
C ILE A 2 9.61 -31.74 -11.67
N THR A 3 9.47 -33.05 -11.86
CA THR A 3 8.99 -33.94 -10.80
C THR A 3 10.15 -34.48 -9.96
N HIS A 4 9.99 -34.49 -8.64
CA HIS A 4 10.98 -34.92 -7.67
C HIS A 4 10.48 -36.17 -6.91
N ASN A 5 11.32 -37.19 -6.83
CA ASN A 5 11.01 -38.39 -6.04
C ASN A 5 11.37 -38.14 -4.56
N LEU A 6 10.52 -37.41 -3.87
CA LEU A 6 10.70 -37.03 -2.47
C LEU A 6 9.51 -37.51 -1.64
N GLN A 7 9.80 -38.19 -0.54
CA GLN A 7 8.77 -38.57 0.41
C GLN A 7 8.58 -37.44 1.44
N GLN A 8 7.35 -37.04 1.62
CA GLN A 8 6.97 -35.99 2.57
C GLN A 8 7.44 -36.33 4.00
N GLY A 9 7.97 -35.33 4.72
CA GLY A 9 8.48 -35.49 6.08
C GLY A 9 9.92 -36.00 6.18
N THR A 10 10.57 -36.39 5.07
CA THR A 10 11.99 -36.80 5.08
C THR A 10 12.95 -35.61 5.15
N PRO A 11 14.20 -35.79 5.62
CA PRO A 11 15.20 -34.71 5.61
C PRO A 11 15.42 -34.11 4.21
N GLU A 12 15.40 -34.93 3.16
CA GLU A 12 15.55 -34.49 1.78
C GLU A 12 14.38 -33.61 1.32
N TRP A 13 13.16 -33.96 1.72
CA TRP A 13 11.98 -33.15 1.46
C TRP A 13 12.05 -31.80 2.22
N HIS A 14 12.50 -31.78 3.48
CA HIS A 14 12.72 -30.54 4.22
C HIS A 14 13.79 -29.65 3.59
N ALA A 15 14.91 -30.25 3.14
CA ALA A 15 15.96 -29.53 2.43
C ALA A 15 15.46 -28.94 1.10
N PHE A 16 14.65 -29.69 0.36
CA PHE A 16 14.02 -29.23 -0.87
C PHE A 16 13.10 -28.02 -0.58
N ARG A 17 12.23 -28.11 0.42
CA ARG A 17 11.34 -27.02 0.81
C ARG A 17 12.10 -25.77 1.27
N ALA A 18 13.22 -25.92 1.98
CA ALA A 18 14.05 -24.80 2.40
C ALA A 18 14.63 -24.03 1.19
N ALA A 19 14.91 -24.72 0.09
CA ALA A 19 15.47 -24.14 -1.13
C ALA A 19 14.43 -23.59 -2.12
N HIS A 20 13.12 -23.87 -1.90
CA HIS A 20 12.06 -23.50 -2.83
C HIS A 20 10.95 -22.70 -2.14
N PHE A 21 10.18 -21.96 -2.94
CA PHE A 21 8.97 -21.24 -2.54
C PHE A 21 7.77 -22.14 -2.75
N THR A 22 7.28 -22.77 -1.68
CA THR A 22 6.28 -23.83 -1.79
C THR A 22 4.85 -23.30 -1.81
N ALA A 23 3.93 -24.01 -2.47
CA ALA A 23 2.51 -23.64 -2.54
C ALA A 23 1.86 -23.53 -1.15
N SER A 24 2.25 -24.39 -0.21
CA SER A 24 1.77 -24.32 1.19
C SER A 24 2.35 -23.14 2.00
N ASP A 25 3.48 -22.55 1.57
CA ASP A 25 4.06 -21.35 2.18
C ASP A 25 3.51 -20.05 1.55
N ALA A 26 2.93 -20.12 0.34
CA ALA A 26 2.41 -18.96 -0.37
C ALA A 26 1.37 -18.14 0.43
N PRO A 27 0.42 -18.75 1.16
CA PRO A 27 -0.48 -17.99 2.03
C PRO A 27 0.27 -17.19 3.11
N ALA A 28 1.31 -17.77 3.72
CA ALA A 28 2.12 -17.08 4.71
C ALA A 28 2.94 -15.94 4.07
N MET A 29 3.49 -16.14 2.89
CA MET A 29 4.19 -15.12 2.11
C MET A 29 3.28 -13.94 1.80
N MET A 30 2.00 -14.19 1.47
CA MET A 30 0.99 -13.17 1.19
C MET A 30 0.41 -12.52 2.45
N GLY A 31 0.73 -13.02 3.66
CA GLY A 31 0.13 -12.55 4.92
C GLY A 31 -1.29 -13.05 5.19
N GLU A 32 -1.76 -14.03 4.42
CA GLU A 32 -3.12 -14.58 4.45
C GLU A 32 -3.21 -15.93 5.21
N SER A 33 -2.10 -16.43 5.73
CA SER A 33 -2.09 -17.68 6.48
C SER A 33 -2.60 -17.49 7.92
N PRO A 34 -3.59 -18.27 8.38
CA PRO A 34 -4.01 -18.27 9.78
C PRO A 34 -3.03 -19.01 10.71
N TYR A 35 -2.03 -19.71 10.16
CA TYR A 35 -1.15 -20.63 10.90
C TYR A 35 0.28 -20.10 11.06
N LYS A 36 0.78 -19.32 10.10
CA LYS A 36 2.17 -18.86 10.06
C LYS A 36 2.22 -17.41 9.61
N ALA A 37 2.89 -16.56 10.37
CA ALA A 37 3.13 -15.18 9.97
C ALA A 37 4.19 -15.08 8.86
N ARG A 38 4.11 -14.04 8.03
CA ARG A 38 5.08 -13.80 6.95
C ARG A 38 6.52 -13.71 7.46
N ASN A 39 6.75 -13.02 8.57
CA ASN A 39 8.08 -12.89 9.16
C ASN A 39 8.63 -14.21 9.71
N GLU A 40 7.76 -15.07 10.18
CA GLU A 40 8.15 -16.41 10.61
C GLU A 40 8.64 -17.24 9.42
N LEU A 41 7.91 -17.20 8.31
CA LEU A 41 8.34 -17.81 7.05
C LEU A 41 9.67 -17.20 6.56
N LEU A 42 9.81 -15.87 6.62
CA LEU A 42 11.03 -15.18 6.21
C LEU A 42 12.24 -15.64 7.04
N ARG A 43 12.06 -15.73 8.36
CA ARG A 43 13.09 -16.26 9.28
C ARG A 43 13.44 -17.71 8.93
N GLU A 44 12.45 -18.58 8.74
CA GLU A 44 12.68 -19.99 8.39
C GLU A 44 13.48 -20.12 7.09
N LYS A 45 13.10 -19.38 6.05
CA LYS A 45 13.83 -19.40 4.76
C LYS A 45 15.23 -18.80 4.87
N ALA A 46 15.42 -17.78 5.70
CA ALA A 46 16.74 -17.14 5.88
C ALA A 46 17.69 -17.96 6.72
N THR A 47 17.21 -18.66 7.74
CA THR A 47 18.05 -19.40 8.70
C THR A 47 18.10 -20.89 8.44
N GLY A 48 17.16 -21.43 7.66
CA GLY A 48 16.98 -22.87 7.48
C GLY A 48 16.42 -23.58 8.72
N VAL A 49 16.01 -22.82 9.76
CA VAL A 49 15.52 -23.38 11.02
C VAL A 49 14.01 -23.16 11.12
N SER A 50 13.24 -24.25 11.04
CA SER A 50 11.80 -24.25 11.32
C SER A 50 11.55 -24.28 12.83
N ALA A 51 10.40 -23.76 13.25
CA ALA A 51 9.97 -23.88 14.64
C ALA A 51 9.79 -25.37 15.03
N GLU A 52 10.09 -25.70 16.28
CA GLU A 52 9.80 -27.04 16.79
C GLU A 52 8.28 -27.29 16.75
N VAL A 53 7.91 -28.43 16.19
CA VAL A 53 6.51 -28.88 16.10
C VAL A 53 6.20 -29.66 17.37
N ASP A 54 5.17 -29.23 18.13
CA ASP A 54 4.71 -29.98 19.29
C ASP A 54 3.97 -31.27 18.89
N ASP A 55 3.88 -32.21 19.81
CA ASP A 55 3.24 -33.52 19.59
C ASP A 55 1.77 -33.43 19.11
N ALA A 56 1.07 -32.36 19.49
CA ALA A 56 -0.33 -32.16 19.08
C ALA A 56 -0.42 -31.68 17.64
N THR A 57 0.51 -30.86 17.21
CA THR A 57 0.63 -30.38 15.82
C THR A 57 1.14 -31.49 14.92
N GLN A 58 2.10 -32.31 15.39
CA GLN A 58 2.58 -33.47 14.63
C GLN A 58 1.43 -34.46 14.37
N ARG A 59 0.62 -34.79 15.37
CA ARG A 59 -0.56 -35.66 15.19
C ARG A 59 -1.55 -35.11 14.17
N ARG A 60 -1.76 -33.78 14.13
CA ARG A 60 -2.62 -33.15 13.11
C ARG A 60 -2.04 -33.30 11.70
N PHE A 61 -0.73 -33.25 11.54
CA PHE A 61 -0.09 -33.49 10.25
C PHE A 61 -0.23 -34.94 9.82
N ASP A 62 0.00 -35.89 10.74
CA ASP A 62 -0.13 -37.33 10.48
C ASP A 62 -1.58 -37.70 10.12
N ASP A 63 -2.57 -37.14 10.83
CA ASP A 63 -3.99 -37.28 10.50
C ASP A 63 -4.31 -36.66 9.13
N GLY A 64 -3.74 -35.49 8.80
CA GLY A 64 -3.89 -34.86 7.49
C GLY A 64 -3.47 -35.78 6.35
N HIS A 65 -2.25 -36.32 6.40
CA HIS A 65 -1.73 -37.24 5.38
C HIS A 65 -2.56 -38.53 5.27
N ARG A 66 -3.04 -39.05 6.41
CA ARG A 66 -3.93 -40.22 6.42
C ARG A 66 -5.25 -39.91 5.71
N PHE A 67 -5.84 -38.77 5.98
CA PHE A 67 -7.11 -38.35 5.39
C PHE A 67 -6.99 -38.00 3.91
N GLU A 68 -5.86 -37.44 3.46
CA GLU A 68 -5.54 -37.25 2.05
C GLU A 68 -5.57 -38.59 1.29
N ALA A 69 -4.92 -39.62 1.84
CA ALA A 69 -4.91 -40.95 1.25
C ALA A 69 -6.32 -41.60 1.19
N LEU A 70 -7.15 -41.38 2.20
CA LEU A 70 -8.54 -41.88 2.23
C LEU A 70 -9.47 -41.09 1.30
N ALA A 71 -9.21 -39.80 1.07
CA ALA A 71 -10.04 -38.94 0.23
C ALA A 71 -9.70 -39.12 -1.28
N ARG A 72 -8.48 -39.56 -1.62
CA ARG A 72 -8.05 -39.68 -3.02
C ARG A 72 -8.96 -40.58 -3.86
N PRO A 73 -9.38 -41.78 -3.45
CA PRO A 73 -10.32 -42.59 -4.22
C PRO A 73 -11.64 -41.90 -4.52
N LEU A 74 -12.15 -41.08 -3.56
CA LEU A 74 -13.38 -40.30 -3.78
C LEU A 74 -13.17 -39.18 -4.82
N ALA A 75 -11.98 -38.59 -4.85
CA ALA A 75 -11.61 -37.59 -5.85
C ALA A 75 -11.44 -38.26 -7.25
N GLU A 76 -10.86 -39.41 -7.32
CA GLU A 76 -10.70 -40.19 -8.56
C GLU A 76 -12.06 -40.54 -9.20
N GLU A 77 -13.05 -40.88 -8.40
CA GLU A 77 -14.43 -41.09 -8.89
C GLU A 77 -15.02 -39.83 -9.53
N ILE A 78 -14.77 -38.63 -8.94
CA ILE A 78 -15.24 -37.36 -9.47
C ILE A 78 -14.48 -36.95 -10.72
N ILE A 79 -13.17 -37.16 -10.74
CA ILE A 79 -12.28 -36.78 -11.85
C ILE A 79 -12.41 -37.76 -13.01
N GLY A 80 -12.61 -39.01 -12.70
CA GLY A 80 -12.62 -40.12 -13.69
C GLY A 80 -11.23 -40.57 -14.13
N ALA A 81 -10.20 -40.28 -13.34
CA ALA A 81 -8.79 -40.64 -13.59
C ALA A 81 -8.06 -40.92 -12.28
N GLU A 82 -7.00 -41.73 -12.33
CA GLU A 82 -6.14 -42.00 -11.19
C GLU A 82 -5.31 -40.78 -10.81
N LEU A 83 -5.08 -40.60 -9.50
CA LEU A 83 -4.33 -39.52 -8.90
C LEU A 83 -3.07 -40.02 -8.20
N TYR A 84 -1.95 -39.37 -8.49
CA TYR A 84 -0.64 -39.70 -7.94
C TYR A 84 -0.16 -38.56 -7.03
N PRO A 85 0.27 -38.83 -5.78
CA PRO A 85 0.92 -37.82 -4.95
C PRO A 85 2.29 -37.48 -5.54
N VAL A 86 2.54 -36.22 -5.82
CA VAL A 86 3.74 -35.76 -6.53
C VAL A 86 4.32 -34.52 -5.84
N VAL A 87 5.65 -34.42 -5.82
CA VAL A 87 6.36 -33.17 -5.50
C VAL A 87 6.94 -32.64 -6.81
N GLY A 88 6.60 -31.41 -7.15
CA GLY A 88 7.04 -30.75 -8.37
C GLY A 88 7.62 -29.37 -8.15
N SER A 89 8.44 -28.91 -9.11
CA SER A 89 8.92 -27.53 -9.14
C SER A 89 8.92 -26.94 -10.55
N GLU A 90 8.77 -25.60 -10.60
CA GLU A 90 8.96 -24.79 -11.79
C GLU A 90 9.81 -23.56 -11.40
N GLY A 91 11.07 -23.55 -11.82
CA GLY A 91 12.04 -22.56 -11.33
C GLY A 91 12.22 -22.62 -9.82
N LYS A 92 11.96 -21.52 -9.12
CA LYS A 92 12.01 -21.45 -7.65
C LYS A 92 10.70 -21.87 -6.96
N LEU A 93 9.61 -21.93 -7.71
CA LEU A 93 8.32 -22.35 -7.17
C LEU A 93 8.26 -23.87 -7.05
N ALA A 94 7.61 -24.34 -5.99
CA ALA A 94 7.39 -25.77 -5.78
C ALA A 94 6.01 -26.04 -5.19
N ALA A 95 5.53 -27.25 -5.38
CA ALA A 95 4.29 -27.73 -4.78
C ALA A 95 4.42 -29.22 -4.43
N SER A 96 3.80 -29.61 -3.33
CA SER A 96 3.42 -31.00 -3.07
C SER A 96 1.94 -31.12 -3.39
N PHE A 97 1.59 -32.06 -4.24
CA PHE A 97 0.22 -32.31 -4.65
C PHE A 97 -0.31 -33.53 -3.90
N ASP A 98 -1.50 -33.44 -3.32
CA ASP A 98 -2.19 -34.57 -2.71
C ASP A 98 -2.60 -35.60 -3.79
N GLY A 99 -2.71 -35.12 -5.04
CA GLY A 99 -2.87 -35.91 -6.24
C GLY A 99 -2.69 -35.05 -7.50
N LEU A 100 -2.13 -35.68 -8.53
CA LEU A 100 -2.02 -35.12 -9.87
C LEU A 100 -2.35 -36.24 -10.87
N THR A 101 -3.13 -35.96 -11.91
CA THR A 101 -3.40 -36.93 -12.98
C THR A 101 -2.13 -37.27 -13.77
N MET A 102 -2.11 -38.42 -14.43
CA MET A 102 -0.99 -38.83 -15.26
C MET A 102 -0.70 -37.84 -16.42
N LEU A 103 -1.71 -37.12 -16.89
CA LEU A 103 -1.56 -36.10 -17.93
C LEU A 103 -1.16 -34.73 -17.39
N GLU A 104 -1.03 -34.58 -16.08
CA GLU A 104 -0.73 -33.32 -15.36
C GLU A 104 -1.75 -32.20 -15.62
N ASP A 105 -2.95 -32.55 -16.09
CA ASP A 105 -4.02 -31.57 -16.45
C ASP A 105 -4.97 -31.24 -15.30
N ILE A 106 -5.03 -32.09 -14.27
CA ILE A 106 -5.86 -31.87 -13.08
C ILE A 106 -5.05 -32.15 -11.82
N CYS A 107 -5.02 -31.19 -10.89
CA CYS A 107 -4.50 -31.41 -9.56
C CYS A 107 -5.62 -31.60 -8.54
N PHE A 108 -5.28 -32.18 -7.41
CA PHE A 108 -6.14 -32.48 -6.28
C PHE A 108 -5.54 -31.91 -5.00
N GLU A 109 -6.36 -31.18 -4.24
CA GLU A 109 -6.00 -30.64 -2.93
C GLU A 109 -7.05 -31.03 -1.91
N HIS A 110 -6.62 -31.62 -0.80
CA HIS A 110 -7.47 -32.09 0.28
C HIS A 110 -7.32 -31.26 1.55
N LYS A 111 -8.43 -31.05 2.23
CA LYS A 111 -8.45 -30.42 3.58
C LYS A 111 -9.43 -31.12 4.51
N THR A 112 -9.22 -30.99 5.82
CA THR A 112 -10.20 -31.41 6.80
C THR A 112 -11.42 -30.48 6.75
N LEU A 113 -12.62 -31.06 6.63
CA LEU A 113 -13.86 -30.32 6.52
C LEU A 113 -14.20 -29.60 7.82
N ASN A 114 -14.45 -28.30 7.72
CA ASN A 114 -14.94 -27.45 8.80
C ASN A 114 -16.20 -26.67 8.37
N ASP A 115 -16.79 -25.89 9.27
CA ASP A 115 -18.02 -25.16 9.01
C ASP A 115 -17.82 -24.02 8.00
N ASP A 116 -16.67 -23.38 7.97
CA ASP A 116 -16.34 -22.30 7.03
C ASP A 116 -16.27 -22.83 5.59
N ILE A 117 -15.62 -23.98 5.38
CA ILE A 117 -15.56 -24.64 4.08
C ILE A 117 -16.95 -25.10 3.67
N ARG A 118 -17.73 -25.70 4.59
CA ARG A 118 -19.09 -26.19 4.30
C ARG A 118 -20.06 -25.09 3.86
N ALA A 119 -19.86 -23.87 4.33
CA ALA A 119 -20.67 -22.71 3.95
C ALA A 119 -20.38 -22.18 2.54
N CYS A 120 -19.27 -22.58 1.90
CA CYS A 120 -18.86 -22.11 0.58
C CYS A 120 -19.72 -22.75 -0.52
N GLN A 121 -20.27 -21.92 -1.43
CA GLN A 121 -21.07 -22.39 -2.55
C GLN A 121 -20.21 -22.76 -3.77
N THR A 122 -19.17 -21.97 -4.01
CA THR A 122 -18.21 -22.15 -5.13
C THR A 122 -16.79 -22.13 -4.60
N ALA A 123 -15.80 -22.48 -5.43
CA ALA A 123 -14.39 -22.41 -5.08
C ALA A 123 -13.91 -20.97 -4.79
N ASP A 124 -14.53 -19.96 -5.43
CA ASP A 124 -14.20 -18.55 -5.20
C ASP A 124 -14.59 -18.05 -3.81
N HIS A 125 -15.53 -18.73 -3.16
CA HIS A 125 -15.93 -18.43 -1.78
C HIS A 125 -15.05 -19.12 -0.73
N LEU A 126 -14.12 -20.00 -1.15
CA LEU A 126 -13.17 -20.61 -0.24
C LEU A 126 -12.27 -19.53 0.39
N PRO A 127 -11.87 -19.70 1.66
CA PRO A 127 -10.89 -18.84 2.30
C PRO A 127 -9.67 -18.61 1.40
N LEU A 128 -9.21 -17.35 1.34
CA LEU A 128 -8.20 -16.92 0.38
C LEU A 128 -6.90 -17.75 0.46
N HIS A 129 -6.51 -18.20 1.65
CA HIS A 129 -5.30 -19.02 1.83
C HIS A 129 -5.37 -20.37 1.09
N TYR A 130 -6.53 -20.99 0.94
CA TYR A 130 -6.67 -22.20 0.12
C TYR A 130 -6.57 -21.89 -1.37
N ARG A 131 -7.18 -20.79 -1.81
CA ARG A 131 -7.09 -20.35 -3.22
C ARG A 131 -5.66 -20.01 -3.63
N ILE A 132 -4.91 -19.32 -2.74
CA ILE A 132 -3.49 -19.01 -2.97
C ILE A 132 -2.68 -20.31 -3.14
N GLN A 133 -2.90 -21.31 -2.29
CA GLN A 133 -2.20 -22.60 -2.38
C GLN A 133 -2.49 -23.29 -3.71
N MET A 134 -3.77 -23.42 -4.09
CA MET A 134 -4.18 -24.04 -5.35
C MET A 134 -3.69 -23.27 -6.57
N GLU A 135 -3.75 -21.94 -6.55
CA GLU A 135 -3.25 -21.12 -7.65
C GLU A 135 -1.75 -21.36 -7.88
N GLN A 136 -0.95 -21.45 -6.82
CA GLN A 136 0.47 -21.79 -6.99
C GLN A 136 0.67 -23.24 -7.44
N GLN A 137 -0.16 -24.18 -7.04
CA GLN A 137 -0.13 -25.54 -7.58
C GLN A 137 -0.37 -25.54 -9.09
N LEU A 138 -1.35 -24.78 -9.58
CA LEU A 138 -1.57 -24.59 -11.02
C LEU A 138 -0.41 -23.89 -11.72
N MET A 139 0.27 -22.94 -11.04
CA MET A 139 1.48 -22.30 -11.59
C MET A 139 2.62 -23.29 -11.76
N VAL A 140 2.77 -24.23 -10.83
CA VAL A 140 3.87 -25.22 -10.84
C VAL A 140 3.59 -26.35 -11.80
N SER A 141 2.38 -26.94 -11.77
CA SER A 141 2.02 -28.08 -12.62
C SER A 141 1.72 -27.69 -14.06
N GLY A 142 1.19 -26.50 -14.30
CA GLY A 142 0.57 -26.13 -15.57
C GLY A 142 -0.80 -26.77 -15.77
N ALA A 143 -1.39 -27.39 -14.75
CA ALA A 143 -2.71 -28.01 -14.83
C ALA A 143 -3.80 -26.96 -15.09
N ASP A 144 -4.87 -27.41 -15.77
CA ASP A 144 -5.99 -26.56 -16.16
C ASP A 144 -6.84 -26.13 -14.96
N LYS A 145 -7.01 -27.05 -13.98
CA LYS A 145 -7.85 -26.84 -12.79
C LYS A 145 -7.43 -27.73 -11.62
N CYS A 146 -7.93 -27.39 -10.43
CA CYS A 146 -7.73 -28.15 -9.21
C CYS A 146 -9.07 -28.61 -8.62
N LEU A 147 -9.18 -29.89 -8.25
CA LEU A 147 -10.30 -30.37 -7.45
C LEU A 147 -9.98 -30.11 -5.98
N PHE A 148 -10.62 -29.15 -5.38
CA PHE A 148 -10.60 -28.96 -3.92
C PHE A 148 -11.62 -29.90 -3.29
N MET A 149 -11.17 -30.74 -2.36
CA MET A 149 -12.06 -31.61 -1.59
C MET A 149 -11.78 -31.43 -0.10
N ALA A 150 -12.85 -31.40 0.69
CA ALA A 150 -12.73 -31.44 2.13
C ALA A 150 -13.60 -32.56 2.70
N THR A 151 -13.02 -33.39 3.56
CA THR A 151 -13.69 -34.53 4.20
C THR A 151 -13.49 -34.53 5.71
N LYS A 152 -14.36 -35.23 6.40
CA LYS A 152 -14.23 -35.48 7.83
C LYS A 152 -14.28 -36.99 8.07
N TRP A 153 -13.32 -37.49 8.82
CA TRP A 153 -13.19 -38.90 9.16
C TRP A 153 -13.29 -39.12 10.66
N ASP A 154 -13.83 -40.27 11.08
CA ASP A 154 -13.85 -40.67 12.47
C ASP A 154 -12.56 -41.42 12.88
N GLY A 155 -12.47 -41.84 14.16
CA GLY A 155 -11.30 -42.57 14.66
C GLY A 155 -11.10 -43.98 14.06
N ASN A 156 -12.06 -44.48 13.28
CA ASN A 156 -12.02 -45.77 12.60
C ASN A 156 -11.89 -45.63 11.08
N ASP A 157 -11.48 -44.47 10.57
CA ASP A 157 -11.34 -44.15 9.16
C ASP A 157 -12.67 -44.27 8.36
N GLN A 158 -13.79 -44.02 9.02
CA GLN A 158 -15.09 -43.96 8.35
C GLN A 158 -15.43 -42.50 8.00
N LEU A 159 -15.88 -42.28 6.78
CA LEU A 159 -16.29 -40.96 6.30
C LEU A 159 -17.51 -40.45 7.09
N VAL A 160 -17.43 -39.26 7.65
CA VAL A 160 -18.49 -38.61 8.43
C VAL A 160 -19.19 -37.55 7.57
N GLY A 161 -20.40 -37.89 7.10
CA GLY A 161 -21.19 -37.04 6.23
C GLY A 161 -20.68 -36.99 4.79
N ASP A 162 -21.27 -36.09 3.99
CA ASP A 162 -20.92 -35.97 2.58
C ASP A 162 -19.61 -35.19 2.40
N PRO A 163 -18.75 -35.60 1.45
CA PRO A 163 -17.58 -34.85 1.06
C PRO A 163 -17.99 -33.49 0.47
N PHE A 164 -17.22 -32.45 0.77
CA PHE A 164 -17.33 -31.18 0.07
C PHE A 164 -16.32 -31.21 -1.10
N ALA A 165 -16.79 -30.99 -2.32
CA ALA A 165 -15.92 -30.96 -3.51
C ALA A 165 -16.28 -29.78 -4.40
N ARG A 166 -15.26 -29.01 -4.86
CA ARG A 166 -15.42 -27.87 -5.78
C ARG A 166 -14.25 -27.80 -6.74
N TRP A 167 -14.53 -27.42 -7.96
CA TRP A 167 -13.52 -27.14 -8.96
C TRP A 167 -12.99 -25.73 -8.80
N TYR A 168 -11.68 -25.59 -8.68
CA TYR A 168 -10.97 -24.32 -8.70
C TYR A 168 -10.33 -24.17 -10.09
N GLU A 169 -10.62 -23.07 -10.76
CA GLU A 169 -10.00 -22.63 -12.00
C GLU A 169 -9.03 -21.48 -11.70
N SER A 170 -8.01 -21.32 -12.56
CA SER A 170 -6.98 -20.29 -12.34
C SER A 170 -7.58 -18.89 -12.33
N ASP A 171 -7.17 -18.10 -11.34
CA ASP A 171 -7.43 -16.66 -11.24
C ASP A 171 -6.15 -15.89 -11.67
N PRO A 172 -6.10 -15.33 -12.90
CA PRO A 172 -4.93 -14.64 -13.39
C PRO A 172 -4.48 -13.46 -12.52
N ALA A 173 -5.44 -12.77 -11.86
CA ALA A 173 -5.13 -11.66 -10.97
C ALA A 173 -4.45 -12.16 -9.68
N LEU A 174 -4.94 -13.26 -9.11
CA LEU A 174 -4.33 -13.89 -7.95
C LEU A 174 -2.96 -14.47 -8.30
N ARG A 175 -2.82 -15.11 -9.47
CA ARG A 175 -1.54 -15.62 -10.00
C ARG A 175 -0.48 -14.53 -10.07
N GLN A 176 -0.82 -13.36 -10.62
CA GLN A 176 0.09 -12.24 -10.70
C GLN A 176 0.48 -11.73 -9.30
N ARG A 177 -0.48 -11.62 -8.38
CA ARG A 177 -0.21 -11.21 -6.98
C ARG A 177 0.73 -12.18 -6.26
N ILE A 178 0.60 -13.49 -6.50
CA ILE A 178 1.51 -14.50 -5.94
C ILE A 178 2.92 -14.33 -6.51
N ALA A 179 3.05 -14.13 -7.82
CA ALA A 179 4.35 -13.90 -8.47
C ALA A 179 5.04 -12.64 -7.94
N ASP A 180 4.32 -11.52 -7.87
CA ASP A 180 4.82 -10.25 -7.33
C ASP A 180 5.15 -10.39 -5.83
N GLY A 181 4.35 -11.16 -5.09
CA GLY A 181 4.57 -11.48 -3.68
C GLY A 181 5.88 -12.22 -3.45
N TRP A 182 6.16 -13.26 -4.23
CA TRP A 182 7.43 -13.99 -4.16
C TRP A 182 8.62 -13.13 -4.59
N ALA A 183 8.45 -12.29 -5.60
CA ALA A 183 9.50 -11.34 -6.01
C ALA A 183 9.86 -10.35 -4.89
N GLN A 184 8.86 -9.84 -4.16
CA GLN A 184 9.10 -9.00 -2.98
C GLN A 184 9.69 -9.80 -1.82
N PHE A 185 9.21 -11.02 -1.58
CA PHE A 185 9.73 -11.89 -0.54
C PHE A 185 11.21 -12.22 -0.74
N GLU A 186 11.64 -12.41 -1.98
CA GLU A 186 13.04 -12.64 -2.34
C GLU A 186 13.93 -11.43 -2.03
N LYS A 187 13.43 -10.20 -2.32
CA LYS A 187 14.12 -8.95 -1.93
C LYS A 187 14.26 -8.84 -0.41
N ASP A 188 13.17 -9.13 0.31
CA ASP A 188 13.16 -9.08 1.78
C ASP A 188 14.07 -10.17 2.38
N LEU A 189 14.13 -11.35 1.75
CA LEU A 189 15.02 -12.44 2.15
C LEU A 189 16.50 -12.06 1.96
N ALA A 190 16.85 -11.41 0.85
CA ALA A 190 18.20 -10.91 0.59
C ALA A 190 18.62 -9.79 1.57
N ALA A 191 17.66 -9.01 2.05
CA ALA A 191 17.89 -7.93 3.03
C ALA A 191 17.76 -8.40 4.49
N TYR A 192 17.38 -9.65 4.71
CA TYR A 192 17.10 -10.17 6.06
C TYR A 192 18.35 -10.18 6.95
N GLN A 193 18.22 -9.53 8.11
CA GLN A 193 19.21 -9.62 9.17
C GLN A 193 18.59 -10.43 10.32
N HIS A 194 19.26 -11.53 10.67
CA HIS A 194 18.78 -12.38 11.77
C HIS A 194 18.82 -11.60 13.08
N VAL A 195 17.62 -11.30 13.60
CA VAL A 195 17.45 -10.82 14.98
C VAL A 195 17.11 -12.02 15.82
N GLU A 196 17.99 -12.38 16.74
CA GLU A 196 17.78 -13.49 17.67
C GLU A 196 16.48 -13.22 18.47
N VAL A 197 15.41 -13.95 18.16
CA VAL A 197 14.17 -13.90 18.92
C VAL A 197 14.43 -14.60 20.24
N LYS A 198 14.67 -13.83 21.30
CA LYS A 198 14.73 -14.39 22.63
C LYS A 198 13.37 -15.01 22.95
N PRO A 199 13.34 -16.24 23.54
CA PRO A 199 12.10 -16.90 23.89
C PRO A 199 11.24 -16.01 24.80
N GLU A 200 9.93 -16.22 24.77
CA GLU A 200 8.96 -15.48 25.57
C GLU A 200 9.37 -15.52 27.06
N VAL A 201 9.84 -14.38 27.56
CA VAL A 201 10.42 -14.32 28.88
C VAL A 201 9.30 -14.26 29.92
N ALA A 202 9.17 -15.31 30.72
CA ALA A 202 8.34 -15.26 31.91
C ALA A 202 8.89 -14.17 32.85
N GLY A 203 8.17 -13.05 32.98
CA GLY A 203 8.59 -11.94 33.83
C GLY A 203 8.97 -12.40 35.25
N ARG A 204 9.97 -11.77 35.82
CA ARG A 204 10.42 -12.01 37.22
C ARG A 204 9.85 -10.94 38.13
N ALA A 205 9.33 -11.37 39.27
CA ALA A 205 9.03 -10.48 40.39
C ALA A 205 10.33 -10.15 41.16
N PRO A 206 10.40 -9.01 41.88
CA PRO A 206 11.49 -8.73 42.80
C PRO A 206 11.65 -9.83 43.86
N ASP A 207 12.79 -9.84 44.55
CA ASP A 207 13.07 -10.74 45.63
C ASP A 207 11.99 -10.67 46.72
N ALA A 208 11.63 -11.82 47.30
CA ALA A 208 10.65 -11.86 48.38
C ALA A 208 11.15 -11.07 49.59
N LEU A 209 10.28 -10.24 50.16
CA LEU A 209 10.56 -9.60 51.42
C LEU A 209 10.54 -10.63 52.55
N PRO A 210 11.39 -10.46 53.60
CA PRO A 210 11.36 -11.31 54.76
C PRO A 210 9.97 -11.29 55.40
N ALA A 211 9.64 -12.32 56.18
CA ALA A 211 8.36 -12.34 56.91
C ALA A 211 8.37 -11.22 57.97
N LEU A 212 7.35 -10.36 57.94
CA LEU A 212 7.13 -9.37 58.99
C LEU A 212 6.67 -10.10 60.27
N ARG A 213 7.44 -10.00 61.37
CA ARG A 213 7.12 -10.56 62.67
C ARG A 213 6.81 -9.44 63.62
N ILE A 214 5.65 -9.50 64.24
CA ILE A 214 5.19 -8.58 65.29
C ILE A 214 4.63 -9.42 66.40
N GLU A 215 5.29 -9.42 67.58
CA GLU A 215 4.83 -10.09 68.78
C GLU A 215 4.21 -9.07 69.72
N VAL A 216 2.99 -9.32 70.14
CA VAL A 216 2.20 -8.41 70.96
C VAL A 216 1.72 -9.12 72.20
N SER A 217 2.00 -8.51 73.38
CA SER A 217 1.46 -8.95 74.68
C SER A 217 1.14 -7.68 75.48
N GLY A 218 -0.02 -7.05 75.20
CA GLY A 218 -0.41 -5.76 75.77
C GLY A 218 0.37 -4.55 75.24
N ALA A 219 1.57 -4.74 74.73
CA ALA A 219 2.40 -3.82 73.97
C ALA A 219 3.25 -4.62 72.99
N VAL A 220 3.89 -3.97 72.00
CA VAL A 220 4.85 -4.65 71.10
C VAL A 220 6.05 -5.09 71.89
N THR A 221 6.24 -6.40 72.04
CA THR A 221 7.35 -6.98 72.79
C THR A 221 8.55 -7.30 71.94
N ALA A 222 8.35 -7.63 70.65
CA ALA A 222 9.40 -7.84 69.67
C ALA A 222 8.86 -7.55 68.25
N SER A 223 9.68 -6.95 67.38
CA SER A 223 9.40 -6.84 65.96
C SER A 223 10.68 -6.70 65.15
N ASN A 224 10.68 -7.19 63.90
CA ASN A 224 11.73 -6.96 62.90
C ASN A 224 11.36 -5.83 61.92
N LEU A 225 10.50 -4.92 62.31
CA LEU A 225 9.91 -3.90 61.45
C LEU A 225 10.97 -2.97 60.82
N ALA A 226 12.00 -2.58 61.59
CA ALA A 226 13.07 -1.71 61.08
C ALA A 226 13.90 -2.39 59.97
N GLU A 227 14.25 -3.67 60.17
CA GLU A 227 14.95 -4.49 59.20
C GLU A 227 14.08 -4.75 57.95
N PHE A 228 12.82 -5.10 58.17
CA PHE A 228 11.84 -5.27 57.09
C PHE A 228 11.70 -4.00 56.24
N LYS A 229 11.58 -2.81 56.88
CA LYS A 229 11.51 -1.51 56.21
C LYS A 229 12.75 -1.24 55.36
N ALA A 230 13.94 -1.45 55.94
CA ALA A 230 15.19 -1.22 55.21
C ALA A 230 15.28 -2.08 53.95
N ARG A 231 14.96 -3.37 54.08
CA ARG A 231 14.96 -4.30 52.93
C ARG A 231 13.86 -3.97 51.91
N ALA A 232 12.68 -3.57 52.35
CA ALA A 232 11.60 -3.15 51.44
C ALA A 232 12.01 -1.93 50.60
N ILE A 233 12.61 -0.92 51.23
CA ILE A 233 13.11 0.28 50.52
C ILE A 233 14.20 -0.09 49.53
N GLU A 234 15.13 -0.95 49.87
CA GLU A 234 16.17 -1.44 48.97
C GLU A 234 15.56 -2.12 47.75
N VAL A 235 14.62 -3.05 47.92
CA VAL A 235 13.95 -3.74 46.84
C VAL A 235 13.15 -2.77 45.97
N PHE A 236 12.38 -1.84 46.58
CA PHE A 236 11.62 -0.84 45.80
C PHE A 236 12.49 0.08 44.98
N ASN A 237 13.66 0.46 45.49
CA ASN A 237 14.63 1.30 44.75
C ASN A 237 15.31 0.54 43.60
N GLY A 238 15.44 -0.79 43.73
CA GLY A 238 15.98 -1.65 42.66
C GLY A 238 15.00 -1.94 41.52
N ILE A 239 13.74 -1.54 41.63
CA ILE A 239 12.74 -1.78 40.58
C ILE A 239 13.09 -0.94 39.33
N LYS A 240 13.29 -1.62 38.17
CA LYS A 240 13.53 -1.01 36.88
C LYS A 240 12.29 -0.25 36.41
N THR A 241 12.47 1.01 36.02
CA THR A 241 11.40 1.89 35.51
C THR A 241 11.59 2.25 34.03
N ASP A 242 12.74 1.92 33.45
CA ASP A 242 13.01 2.09 32.02
C ASP A 242 12.61 0.80 31.27
N LEU A 243 11.53 0.87 30.51
CA LEU A 243 10.87 -0.29 29.90
C LEU A 243 11.00 -0.22 28.38
N GLU A 244 11.82 -1.10 27.81
CA GLU A 244 12.11 -1.11 26.37
C GLU A 244 11.76 -2.44 25.68
N THR A 245 11.85 -3.55 26.40
CA THR A 245 11.69 -4.90 25.86
C THR A 245 10.44 -5.61 26.39
N ASP A 246 9.97 -6.65 25.71
CA ASP A 246 8.88 -7.51 26.22
C ASP A 246 9.22 -8.11 27.58
N GLU A 247 10.50 -8.40 27.83
CA GLU A 247 11.00 -8.84 29.16
C GLU A 247 10.80 -7.77 30.23
N ASP A 248 11.13 -6.52 29.92
CA ASP A 248 10.93 -5.40 30.85
C ASP A 248 9.43 -5.25 31.19
N PHE A 249 8.55 -5.37 30.20
CA PHE A 249 7.10 -5.31 30.41
C PHE A 249 6.57 -6.49 31.22
N ALA A 250 7.05 -7.72 30.95
CA ALA A 250 6.69 -8.91 31.72
C ALA A 250 7.15 -8.81 33.17
N ASN A 251 8.36 -8.31 33.39
CA ASN A 251 8.91 -8.04 34.72
C ASN A 251 8.10 -6.96 35.47
N ALA A 252 7.75 -5.86 34.79
CA ALA A 252 6.95 -4.79 35.37
C ALA A 252 5.53 -5.27 35.76
N ASP A 253 4.87 -6.09 34.92
CA ASP A 253 3.56 -6.67 35.23
C ASP A 253 3.62 -7.61 36.45
N LYS A 254 4.68 -8.43 36.59
CA LYS A 254 4.92 -9.27 37.78
C LYS A 254 5.23 -8.43 39.01
N THR A 255 6.05 -7.39 38.87
CA THR A 255 6.39 -6.46 39.95
C THR A 255 5.15 -5.71 40.45
N THR A 256 4.26 -5.29 39.55
CA THR A 256 2.99 -4.64 39.92
C THR A 256 2.11 -5.56 40.77
N LYS A 257 2.00 -6.84 40.39
CA LYS A 257 1.26 -7.85 41.20
C LYS A 257 1.92 -8.07 42.53
N TRP A 258 3.24 -8.21 42.56
CA TRP A 258 4.02 -8.37 43.77
C TRP A 258 3.86 -7.16 44.71
N CYS A 259 3.90 -5.91 44.22
CA CYS A 259 3.62 -4.74 45.04
C CYS A 259 2.23 -4.80 45.67
N LYS A 260 1.22 -5.25 44.91
CA LYS A 260 -0.13 -5.42 45.43
C LYS A 260 -0.19 -6.47 46.53
N GLU A 261 0.49 -7.59 46.38
CA GLU A 261 0.61 -8.63 47.40
C GLU A 261 1.29 -8.11 48.69
N VAL A 262 2.31 -7.26 48.55
CA VAL A 262 2.99 -6.59 49.66
C VAL A 262 2.02 -5.65 50.40
N GLU A 263 1.26 -4.81 49.66
CA GLU A 263 0.22 -3.95 50.23
C GLU A 263 -0.79 -4.78 51.08
N ASP A 264 -1.29 -5.87 50.50
CA ASP A 264 -2.30 -6.71 51.15
C ASP A 264 -1.77 -7.45 52.38
N ARG A 265 -0.51 -7.94 52.35
CA ARG A 265 0.17 -8.57 53.51
C ARG A 265 0.41 -7.58 54.63
N LEU A 266 0.80 -6.35 54.31
CA LEU A 266 1.02 -5.28 55.29
C LEU A 266 -0.31 -4.86 55.96
N GLU A 267 -1.39 -4.77 55.19
CA GLU A 267 -2.71 -4.50 55.73
C GLU A 267 -3.18 -5.63 56.68
N ALA A 268 -3.00 -6.91 56.26
CA ALA A 268 -3.34 -8.06 57.10
C ALA A 268 -2.53 -8.08 58.40
N ALA A 269 -1.22 -7.78 58.35
CA ALA A 269 -0.36 -7.69 59.50
C ALA A 269 -0.81 -6.57 60.48
N LYS A 270 -1.19 -5.42 59.94
CA LYS A 270 -1.75 -4.28 60.71
C LYS A 270 -3.06 -4.66 61.37
N GLN A 271 -3.99 -5.29 60.69
CA GLN A 271 -5.28 -5.74 61.25
C GLN A 271 -5.08 -6.80 62.35
N HIS A 272 -4.13 -7.73 62.15
CA HIS A 272 -3.78 -8.72 63.16
C HIS A 272 -3.22 -8.06 64.43
N ALA A 273 -2.31 -7.09 64.30
CA ALA A 273 -1.78 -6.36 65.44
C ALA A 273 -2.86 -5.52 66.16
N LEU A 274 -3.77 -4.88 65.44
CA LEU A 274 -4.91 -4.12 65.97
C LEU A 274 -5.85 -4.99 66.80
N SER A 275 -6.04 -6.26 66.45
CA SER A 275 -6.91 -7.18 67.16
C SER A 275 -6.40 -7.54 68.58
N GLN A 276 -5.14 -7.24 68.87
CA GLN A 276 -4.46 -7.67 70.11
C GLN A 276 -4.12 -6.53 71.07
N THR A 277 -4.12 -5.24 70.71
CA THR A 277 -3.80 -4.14 71.62
C THR A 277 -4.23 -2.75 71.13
N ALA A 278 -4.42 -1.80 72.09
CA ALA A 278 -4.86 -0.41 71.86
C ALA A 278 -3.72 0.64 71.72
N SER A 279 -2.44 0.26 71.71
CA SER A 279 -1.31 1.20 71.77
C SER A 279 -0.13 0.79 70.89
N ILE A 280 -0.30 0.95 69.56
CA ILE A 280 0.78 0.63 68.59
C ILE A 280 0.90 1.70 67.51
N ASP A 281 0.80 2.97 67.83
CA ASP A 281 0.77 4.07 66.87
C ASP A 281 2.05 4.16 66.00
N GLU A 282 3.23 3.93 66.57
CA GLU A 282 4.49 4.02 65.85
C GLU A 282 4.70 2.85 64.87
N LEU A 283 4.27 1.65 65.27
CA LEU A 283 4.29 0.48 64.40
C LEU A 283 3.37 0.70 63.19
N PHE A 284 2.14 1.21 63.42
CA PHE A 284 1.20 1.47 62.33
C PHE A 284 1.68 2.52 61.39
N ARG A 285 2.25 3.64 61.84
CA ARG A 285 2.86 4.66 60.99
C ARG A 285 3.93 4.07 60.09
N THR A 286 4.76 3.17 60.61
CA THR A 286 5.83 2.53 59.83
C THR A 286 5.29 1.55 58.80
N VAL A 287 4.31 0.71 59.16
CA VAL A 287 3.64 -0.24 58.27
C VAL A 287 2.89 0.52 57.17
N ASP A 288 2.15 1.59 57.54
CA ASP A 288 1.44 2.44 56.57
C ASP A 288 2.39 3.15 55.62
N ALA A 289 3.56 3.60 56.10
CA ALA A 289 4.58 4.21 55.24
C ALA A 289 5.13 3.23 54.20
N ILE A 290 5.44 1.98 54.58
CA ILE A 290 5.93 0.94 53.67
C ILE A 290 4.83 0.56 52.66
N LYS A 291 3.58 0.41 53.14
CA LYS A 291 2.41 0.11 52.30
C LYS A 291 2.18 1.20 51.26
N GLU A 292 2.25 2.47 51.66
CA GLU A 292 2.09 3.60 50.77
C GLU A 292 3.25 3.66 49.74
N GLU A 293 4.49 3.33 50.12
CA GLU A 293 5.61 3.26 49.20
C GLU A 293 5.42 2.15 48.14
N ALA A 294 4.97 0.96 48.57
CA ALA A 294 4.62 -0.12 47.67
C ALA A 294 3.52 0.30 46.68
N ARG A 295 2.48 0.99 47.19
CA ARG A 295 1.39 1.52 46.37
C ARG A 295 1.86 2.56 45.38
N GLN A 296 2.71 3.49 45.76
CA GLN A 296 3.26 4.51 44.89
C GLN A 296 4.10 3.88 43.78
N LYS A 297 4.93 2.89 44.10
CA LYS A 297 5.71 2.16 43.09
C LYS A 297 4.81 1.41 42.11
N ARG A 298 3.76 0.74 42.63
CA ARG A 298 2.77 0.05 41.76
C ARG A 298 2.08 1.01 40.81
N LEU A 299 1.52 2.12 41.31
CA LEU A 299 0.84 3.11 40.48
C LEU A 299 1.77 3.77 39.45
N THR A 300 3.02 4.01 39.85
CA THR A 300 4.04 4.55 38.93
C THR A 300 4.35 3.56 37.81
N LEU A 301 4.55 2.29 38.15
CA LEU A 301 4.81 1.24 37.14
C LEU A 301 3.60 1.03 36.20
N GLU A 302 2.38 0.97 36.74
CA GLU A 302 1.17 0.85 35.92
C GLU A 302 1.07 1.99 34.90
N LYS A 303 1.35 3.21 35.33
CA LYS A 303 1.37 4.39 34.45
C LYS A 303 2.47 4.33 33.42
N LEU A 304 3.70 3.98 33.83
CA LEU A 304 4.86 3.86 32.94
C LEU A 304 4.66 2.74 31.91
N VAL A 305 4.19 1.57 32.31
CA VAL A 305 3.87 0.45 31.42
C VAL A 305 2.89 0.89 30.35
N LYS A 306 1.79 1.55 30.77
CA LYS A 306 0.76 2.03 29.82
C LYS A 306 1.33 3.08 28.86
N GLN A 307 2.04 4.08 29.38
CA GLN A 307 2.61 5.16 28.55
C GLN A 307 3.66 4.63 27.58
N ARG A 308 4.58 3.77 28.05
CA ARG A 308 5.67 3.26 27.23
C ARG A 308 5.18 2.28 26.15
N LYS A 309 4.22 1.41 26.48
CA LYS A 309 3.57 0.54 25.48
C LYS A 309 2.92 1.37 24.36
N GLU A 310 2.27 2.48 24.70
CA GLU A 310 1.68 3.36 23.70
C GLU A 310 2.74 4.09 22.87
N SER A 311 3.78 4.63 23.52
CA SER A 311 4.91 5.27 22.83
C SER A 311 5.58 4.33 21.81
N ILE A 312 5.90 3.10 22.22
CA ILE A 312 6.51 2.10 21.34
C ILE A 312 5.60 1.75 20.16
N ARG A 313 4.28 1.65 20.38
CA ARG A 313 3.32 1.43 19.28
C ARG A 313 3.37 2.55 18.26
N VAL A 314 3.34 3.79 18.73
CA VAL A 314 3.43 4.96 17.86
C VAL A 314 4.77 4.98 17.10
N GLU A 315 5.89 4.78 17.81
CA GLU A 315 7.23 4.73 17.22
C GLU A 315 7.34 3.67 16.10
N LYS A 316 6.82 2.45 16.35
CA LYS A 316 6.85 1.37 15.36
C LYS A 316 5.95 1.63 14.16
N VAL A 317 4.77 2.21 14.38
CA VAL A 317 3.86 2.61 13.28
C VAL A 317 4.51 3.70 12.42
N GLU A 318 5.15 4.70 13.03
CA GLU A 318 5.83 5.75 12.29
C GLU A 318 7.05 5.22 11.52
N GLU A 319 7.78 4.28 12.07
CA GLU A 319 8.88 3.61 11.35
C GLU A 319 8.36 2.83 10.13
N ALA A 320 7.27 2.07 10.26
CA ALA A 320 6.65 1.36 9.15
C ALA A 320 6.14 2.33 8.06
N ARG A 321 5.52 3.44 8.45
CA ARG A 321 5.10 4.52 7.52
C ARG A 321 6.29 5.12 6.77
N LYS A 322 7.37 5.39 7.48
CA LYS A 322 8.59 5.93 6.89
C LYS A 322 9.20 4.96 5.87
N GLN A 323 9.25 3.68 6.19
CA GLN A 323 9.74 2.65 5.27
C GLN A 323 8.85 2.54 4.02
N PHE A 324 7.54 2.58 4.19
CA PHE A 324 6.61 2.59 3.05
C PHE A 324 6.77 3.84 2.19
N SER A 325 6.84 5.02 2.81
CA SER A 325 7.03 6.28 2.08
C SER A 325 8.36 6.30 1.32
N ALA A 326 9.44 5.76 1.90
CA ALA A 326 10.72 5.63 1.21
C ALA A 326 10.63 4.69 0.01
N HIS A 327 9.90 3.57 0.13
CA HIS A 327 9.67 2.64 -0.98
C HIS A 327 8.88 3.31 -2.13
N VAL A 328 7.78 3.99 -1.82
CA VAL A 328 6.98 4.73 -2.83
C VAL A 328 7.81 5.84 -3.48
N ALA A 329 8.65 6.55 -2.71
CA ALA A 329 9.55 7.57 -3.25
C ALA A 329 10.60 6.97 -4.21
N ALA A 330 11.13 5.78 -3.92
CA ALA A 330 12.03 5.06 -4.82
C ALA A 330 11.34 4.69 -6.13
N LEU A 331 10.11 4.16 -6.07
CA LEU A 331 9.30 3.86 -7.26
C LEU A 331 8.98 5.12 -8.07
N GLN A 332 8.66 6.22 -7.39
CA GLN A 332 8.40 7.51 -8.04
C GLN A 332 9.66 8.05 -8.77
N ALA A 333 10.85 7.83 -8.24
CA ALA A 333 12.09 8.28 -8.88
C ALA A 333 12.34 7.62 -10.24
N GLU A 334 11.80 6.41 -10.46
CA GLU A 334 11.87 5.70 -11.74
C GLU A 334 10.80 6.14 -12.74
N ILE A 335 9.76 6.86 -12.29
CA ILE A 335 8.59 7.22 -13.08
C ILE A 335 8.55 8.74 -13.24
N SER A 336 8.67 9.20 -14.49
CA SER A 336 8.58 10.61 -14.85
C SER A 336 7.26 10.93 -15.55
N GLY A 337 6.74 12.13 -15.35
CA GLY A 337 5.56 12.65 -16.06
C GLY A 337 4.22 12.37 -15.36
N VAL A 338 4.16 11.48 -14.40
CA VAL A 338 2.98 11.22 -13.55
C VAL A 338 3.39 10.95 -12.11
N HIS A 339 2.48 11.23 -11.16
CA HIS A 339 2.67 10.93 -9.76
C HIS A 339 1.99 9.61 -9.39
N LEU A 340 2.71 8.75 -8.66
CA LEU A 340 2.15 7.54 -8.09
C LEU A 340 1.23 7.89 -6.92
N VAL A 341 -0.06 7.67 -7.07
CA VAL A 341 -1.05 7.84 -6.00
C VAL A 341 -1.32 6.47 -5.40
N VAL A 342 -0.59 6.15 -4.33
CA VAL A 342 -0.71 4.87 -3.62
C VAL A 342 -1.49 5.08 -2.33
N ALA A 343 -2.42 4.18 -2.02
CA ALA A 343 -3.16 4.20 -0.76
C ALA A 343 -2.22 4.01 0.43
N GLN A 344 -2.45 4.76 1.50
CA GLN A 344 -1.67 4.60 2.73
C GLN A 344 -2.17 3.38 3.50
N PRO A 345 -1.28 2.46 3.90
CA PRO A 345 -1.66 1.29 4.69
C PRO A 345 -2.18 1.66 6.08
N ASP A 346 -3.19 0.95 6.57
CA ASP A 346 -3.69 1.12 7.93
C ASP A 346 -2.83 0.33 8.94
N PHE A 347 -1.63 0.82 9.20
CA PHE A 347 -0.74 0.25 10.22
C PHE A 347 -1.34 0.31 11.63
N GLY A 348 -2.16 1.34 11.93
CA GLY A 348 -2.82 1.47 13.22
C GLY A 348 -3.87 0.39 13.46
N GLY A 349 -4.68 0.12 12.45
CA GLY A 349 -5.68 -0.95 12.45
C GLY A 349 -5.03 -2.34 12.58
N ALA A 350 -3.94 -2.58 11.87
CA ALA A 350 -3.22 -3.86 11.86
C ALA A 350 -2.72 -4.29 13.26
N ILE A 351 -2.36 -3.33 14.13
CA ILE A 351 -1.86 -3.61 15.48
C ILE A 351 -2.94 -3.54 16.57
N LYS A 352 -4.19 -3.29 16.18
CA LYS A 352 -5.29 -3.14 17.13
C LYS A 352 -5.52 -4.45 17.91
N GLY A 353 -5.54 -4.35 19.23
CA GLY A 353 -5.77 -5.52 20.12
C GLY A 353 -4.54 -6.38 20.41
N LEU A 354 -3.42 -6.19 19.70
CA LEU A 354 -2.19 -6.93 19.95
C LEU A 354 -1.51 -6.47 21.25
N LYS A 355 -0.91 -7.41 21.97
CA LYS A 355 -0.38 -7.16 23.32
C LYS A 355 1.14 -7.22 23.41
N THR A 356 1.81 -8.06 22.59
CA THR A 356 3.27 -8.25 22.63
C THR A 356 3.96 -7.43 21.54
N LEU A 357 5.20 -7.02 21.78
CA LEU A 357 5.99 -6.28 20.79
C LEU A 357 6.27 -7.14 19.56
N VAL A 358 6.42 -8.45 19.73
CA VAL A 358 6.63 -9.41 18.65
C VAL A 358 5.40 -9.47 17.73
N SER A 359 4.18 -9.63 18.30
CA SER A 359 2.96 -9.67 17.49
C SER A 359 2.69 -8.34 16.77
N ILE A 360 2.97 -7.21 17.42
CA ILE A 360 2.88 -5.88 16.81
C ILE A 360 3.84 -5.76 15.63
N GLN A 361 5.11 -6.17 15.81
CA GLN A 361 6.09 -6.13 14.75
C GLN A 361 5.68 -7.02 13.56
N ASN A 362 5.28 -8.26 13.82
CA ASN A 362 4.83 -9.19 12.78
C ASN A 362 3.67 -8.63 11.96
N ALA A 363 2.67 -8.01 12.63
CA ALA A 363 1.54 -7.39 11.93
C ALA A 363 1.96 -6.20 11.08
N LEU A 364 2.85 -5.33 11.59
CA LEU A 364 3.36 -4.19 10.83
C LEU A 364 4.18 -4.63 9.63
N ASP A 365 5.05 -5.61 9.78
CA ASP A 365 5.90 -6.10 8.69
C ASP A 365 5.07 -6.79 7.61
N THR A 366 4.04 -7.56 7.99
CA THR A 366 3.10 -8.16 7.05
C THR A 366 2.34 -7.07 6.28
N THR A 367 1.80 -6.08 6.98
CA THR A 367 1.07 -4.97 6.36
C THR A 367 1.98 -4.16 5.44
N LEU A 368 3.22 -3.88 5.85
CA LEU A 368 4.22 -3.19 5.05
C LEU A 368 4.57 -3.95 3.78
N ALA A 369 4.78 -5.27 3.89
CA ALA A 369 5.09 -6.11 2.74
C ALA A 369 3.94 -6.15 1.74
N THR A 370 2.69 -6.34 2.20
CA THR A 370 1.50 -6.30 1.34
C THR A 370 1.39 -4.95 0.62
N ALA A 371 1.56 -3.84 1.35
CA ALA A 371 1.51 -2.51 0.77
C ALA A 371 2.63 -2.26 -0.27
N LYS A 372 3.83 -2.78 -0.05
CA LYS A 372 4.93 -2.72 -1.03
C LYS A 372 4.60 -3.52 -2.30
N ILE A 373 4.02 -4.72 -2.17
CA ILE A 373 3.59 -5.55 -3.30
C ILE A 373 2.56 -4.78 -4.15
N GLU A 374 1.56 -4.17 -3.51
CA GLU A 374 0.54 -3.38 -4.20
C GLU A 374 1.13 -2.13 -4.88
N ALA A 375 2.06 -1.44 -4.21
CA ALA A 375 2.75 -0.30 -4.78
C ALA A 375 3.64 -0.68 -5.98
N ASP A 376 4.37 -1.80 -5.90
CA ASP A 376 5.20 -2.33 -6.98
C ASP A 376 4.33 -2.72 -8.20
N ALA A 377 3.20 -3.40 -7.98
CA ALA A 377 2.26 -3.78 -9.02
C ALA A 377 1.66 -2.54 -9.72
N TYR A 378 1.25 -1.53 -8.95
CA TYR A 378 0.76 -0.28 -9.52
C TYR A 378 1.85 0.48 -10.29
N ALA A 379 3.07 0.57 -9.75
CA ALA A 379 4.19 1.20 -10.44
C ALA A 379 4.56 0.47 -11.74
N LYS A 380 4.45 -0.87 -11.78
CA LYS A 380 4.64 -1.68 -12.98
C LYS A 380 3.59 -1.35 -14.04
N ASP A 381 2.31 -1.35 -13.68
CA ASP A 381 1.20 -0.98 -14.58
C ASP A 381 1.39 0.43 -15.16
N VAL A 382 1.75 1.41 -14.31
CA VAL A 382 2.05 2.77 -14.75
C VAL A 382 3.23 2.81 -15.75
N ARG A 383 4.31 2.07 -15.47
CA ARG A 383 5.48 1.99 -16.39
C ARG A 383 5.10 1.36 -17.74
N GLU A 384 4.30 0.30 -17.74
CA GLU A 384 3.80 -0.35 -18.96
C GLU A 384 2.98 0.64 -19.79
N LYS A 385 2.06 1.38 -19.19
CA LYS A 385 1.26 2.40 -19.85
C LYS A 385 2.10 3.56 -20.40
N LEU A 386 3.08 4.04 -19.62
CA LEU A 386 3.99 5.09 -20.08
C LEU A 386 4.90 4.61 -21.25
N ASN A 387 5.36 3.37 -21.22
CA ASN A 387 6.10 2.77 -22.32
C ASN A 387 5.22 2.67 -23.56
N TRP A 388 4.00 2.16 -23.40
CA TRP A 388 3.03 2.12 -24.49
C TRP A 388 2.74 3.51 -25.08
N CYS A 389 2.58 4.54 -24.24
CA CYS A 389 2.44 5.93 -24.66
C CYS A 389 3.65 6.42 -25.45
N ARG A 390 4.86 6.08 -25.01
CA ARG A 390 6.10 6.48 -25.70
C ARG A 390 6.19 5.89 -27.10
N GLU A 391 5.69 4.67 -27.28
CA GLU A 391 5.69 3.98 -28.57
C GLU A 391 4.55 4.46 -29.49
N ASN A 392 3.35 4.67 -28.95
CA ASN A 392 2.12 4.88 -29.73
C ASN A 392 1.67 6.36 -29.81
N ALA A 393 2.14 7.22 -28.90
CA ALA A 393 1.77 8.62 -28.84
C ALA A 393 2.96 9.58 -29.04
N ALA A 394 4.07 9.10 -29.65
CA ALA A 394 5.23 9.92 -29.95
C ALA A 394 4.85 11.16 -30.76
N GLY A 395 5.29 12.36 -30.32
CA GLY A 395 4.97 13.64 -30.94
C GLY A 395 3.59 14.22 -30.64
N HIS A 396 2.75 13.52 -29.87
CA HIS A 396 1.40 13.96 -29.53
C HIS A 396 1.20 14.24 -28.02
N SER A 397 2.27 14.41 -27.24
CA SER A 397 2.21 14.60 -25.76
C SER A 397 1.34 15.79 -25.34
N ALA A 398 1.25 16.83 -26.15
CA ALA A 398 0.41 18.00 -25.90
C ALA A 398 -1.10 17.70 -25.86
N LEU A 399 -1.53 16.52 -26.36
CA LEU A 399 -2.93 16.11 -26.34
C LEU A 399 -3.36 15.50 -24.99
N PHE A 400 -2.42 15.30 -24.07
CA PHE A 400 -2.64 14.58 -22.81
C PHE A 400 -2.23 15.40 -21.58
N PRO A 401 -2.74 16.64 -21.40
CA PRO A 401 -2.46 17.42 -20.18
C PRO A 401 -3.06 16.76 -18.93
N ASP A 402 -4.02 15.88 -19.12
CA ASP A 402 -4.71 15.09 -18.10
C ASP A 402 -4.18 13.65 -17.97
N LEU A 403 -2.92 13.39 -18.41
CA LEU A 403 -2.29 12.07 -18.34
C LEU A 403 -2.39 11.45 -16.93
N GLN A 404 -2.24 12.26 -15.89
CA GLN A 404 -2.40 11.84 -14.50
C GLN A 404 -3.79 11.25 -14.18
N GLN A 405 -4.83 11.71 -14.86
CA GLN A 405 -6.20 11.24 -14.65
C GLN A 405 -6.51 9.98 -15.46
N ILE A 406 -5.95 9.89 -16.67
CA ILE A 406 -6.21 8.75 -17.55
C ILE A 406 -5.33 7.54 -17.27
N ILE A 407 -4.16 7.72 -16.63
CA ILE A 407 -3.21 6.64 -16.33
C ILE A 407 -3.78 5.58 -15.35
N VAL A 408 -4.77 5.95 -14.55
CA VAL A 408 -5.42 5.04 -13.59
C VAL A 408 -6.45 4.10 -14.22
N LYS A 409 -6.82 4.32 -15.50
CA LYS A 409 -7.75 3.45 -16.22
C LYS A 409 -7.11 2.09 -16.51
N PRO A 410 -7.89 1.00 -16.67
CA PRO A 410 -7.38 -0.26 -17.21
C PRO A 410 -6.63 -0.06 -18.53
N MET A 411 -5.65 -0.90 -18.82
CA MET A 411 -4.76 -0.73 -19.99
C MET A 411 -5.53 -0.58 -21.33
N GLU A 412 -6.61 -1.35 -21.52
CA GLU A 412 -7.44 -1.29 -22.73
C GLU A 412 -8.13 0.07 -22.88
N ASP A 413 -8.77 0.58 -21.82
CA ASP A 413 -9.44 1.87 -21.81
C ASP A 413 -8.45 3.03 -21.94
N PHE A 414 -7.27 2.88 -21.33
CA PHE A 414 -6.17 3.83 -21.44
C PHE A 414 -5.70 3.93 -22.90
N ALA A 415 -5.37 2.79 -23.52
CA ALA A 415 -4.92 2.74 -24.91
C ALA A 415 -5.98 3.28 -25.88
N LEU A 416 -7.24 2.92 -25.69
CA LEU A 416 -8.37 3.42 -26.48
C LEU A 416 -8.52 4.94 -26.36
N THR A 417 -8.41 5.47 -25.13
CA THR A 417 -8.51 6.92 -24.87
C THR A 417 -7.40 7.69 -25.60
N ILE A 418 -6.16 7.20 -25.53
CA ILE A 418 -5.00 7.80 -26.19
C ILE A 418 -5.16 7.75 -27.71
N SER A 419 -5.44 6.56 -28.27
CA SER A 419 -5.58 6.35 -29.71
C SER A 419 -6.70 7.21 -30.32
N SER A 420 -7.86 7.25 -29.66
CA SER A 420 -9.01 8.05 -30.12
C SER A 420 -8.70 9.54 -30.18
N ARG A 421 -7.99 10.09 -29.19
CA ARG A 421 -7.58 11.51 -29.19
C ARG A 421 -6.58 11.81 -30.31
N ILE A 422 -5.63 10.90 -30.58
CA ILE A 422 -4.66 11.06 -31.67
C ILE A 422 -5.36 11.01 -33.02
N GLU A 423 -6.27 10.06 -33.24
CA GLU A 423 -7.04 9.97 -34.48
C GLU A 423 -7.89 11.20 -34.71
N GLN A 424 -8.57 11.69 -33.68
CA GLN A 424 -9.37 12.91 -33.76
C GLN A 424 -8.49 14.12 -34.09
N HIS A 425 -7.31 14.24 -33.47
CA HIS A 425 -6.36 15.32 -33.78
C HIS A 425 -5.87 15.23 -35.21
N LYS A 426 -5.45 14.05 -35.68
CA LYS A 426 -5.02 13.82 -37.05
C LYS A 426 -6.09 14.20 -38.07
N LYS A 427 -7.35 13.86 -37.77
CA LYS A 427 -8.48 14.23 -38.62
C LYS A 427 -8.67 15.74 -38.70
N VAL A 428 -8.65 16.43 -37.53
CA VAL A 428 -8.75 17.91 -37.50
C VAL A 428 -7.59 18.58 -38.24
N GLU A 429 -6.38 18.06 -38.12
CA GLU A 429 -5.22 18.59 -38.87
C GLU A 429 -5.35 18.34 -40.36
N ALA A 430 -5.82 17.16 -40.80
CA ALA A 430 -6.07 16.86 -42.20
C ALA A 430 -7.13 17.78 -42.79
N ASP A 431 -8.27 17.95 -42.11
CA ASP A 431 -9.35 18.84 -42.50
C ASP A 431 -8.86 20.30 -42.61
N ARG A 432 -8.03 20.74 -41.66
CA ARG A 432 -7.41 22.09 -41.71
C ARG A 432 -6.48 22.27 -42.90
N LEU A 433 -5.62 21.28 -43.15
CA LEU A 433 -4.70 21.33 -44.31
C LEU A 433 -5.45 21.28 -45.64
N GLU A 434 -6.55 20.53 -45.72
CA GLU A 434 -7.40 20.49 -46.91
C GLU A 434 -8.09 21.84 -47.15
N ALA A 435 -8.65 22.44 -46.10
CA ALA A 435 -9.23 23.78 -46.16
C ALA A 435 -8.19 24.85 -46.58
N GLU A 436 -6.96 24.76 -46.06
CA GLU A 436 -5.87 25.67 -46.44
C GLU A 436 -5.47 25.49 -47.91
N ARG A 437 -5.36 24.23 -48.38
CA ARG A 437 -5.09 23.92 -49.80
C ARG A 437 -6.19 24.44 -50.70
N GLU A 438 -7.44 24.31 -50.29
CA GLU A 438 -8.58 24.82 -51.06
C GLU A 438 -8.58 26.36 -51.11
N ARG A 439 -8.25 27.02 -49.97
CA ARG A 439 -8.08 28.48 -49.95
C ARG A 439 -6.99 28.95 -50.91
N ILE A 440 -5.82 28.29 -50.91
CA ILE A 440 -4.72 28.62 -51.83
C ILE A 440 -5.16 28.42 -53.29
N ARG A 441 -5.85 27.31 -53.61
CA ARG A 441 -6.39 27.10 -54.99
C ARG A 441 -7.36 28.18 -55.41
N GLN A 442 -8.24 28.63 -54.51
CA GLN A 442 -9.19 29.70 -54.77
C GLN A 442 -8.48 31.04 -55.00
N GLU A 443 -7.45 31.35 -54.20
CA GLU A 443 -6.61 32.53 -54.36
C GLU A 443 -5.82 32.52 -55.69
N GLU A 444 -5.28 31.37 -56.07
CA GLU A 444 -4.58 31.18 -57.33
C GLU A 444 -5.52 31.32 -58.56
N ALA A 445 -6.72 30.69 -58.45
CA ALA A 445 -7.76 30.81 -59.50
C ALA A 445 -8.26 32.24 -59.60
N ALA A 446 -8.44 32.96 -58.51
CA ALA A 446 -8.82 34.38 -58.53
C ALA A 446 -7.74 35.27 -59.18
N LYS A 447 -6.46 35.01 -58.88
CA LYS A 447 -5.33 35.70 -59.49
C LYS A 447 -5.27 35.44 -61.01
N LEU A 448 -5.49 34.17 -61.40
CA LEU A 448 -5.49 33.81 -62.84
C LEU A 448 -6.68 34.44 -63.56
N ALA A 449 -7.87 34.46 -62.94
CA ALA A 449 -9.06 35.13 -63.49
C ALA A 449 -8.85 36.65 -63.61
N ALA A 450 -8.21 37.28 -62.60
CA ALA A 450 -7.86 38.71 -62.68
C ALA A 450 -6.82 39.03 -63.80
N GLN A 451 -5.82 38.14 -63.99
CA GLN A 451 -4.87 38.28 -65.09
C GLN A 451 -5.54 38.08 -66.45
N GLN A 452 -6.50 37.17 -66.59
CA GLN A 452 -7.27 36.97 -67.83
C GLN A 452 -8.19 38.16 -68.17
N GLN A 453 -8.81 38.76 -67.09
CA GLN A 453 -9.59 40.00 -67.29
C GLN A 453 -8.73 41.22 -67.67
N ALA A 454 -7.51 41.29 -67.13
CA ALA A 454 -6.56 42.34 -67.50
C ALA A 454 -5.99 42.22 -68.97
N ALA A 455 -6.08 40.99 -69.54
CA ALA A 455 -5.61 40.70 -70.91
C ALA A 455 -6.69 40.89 -71.99
N GLN A 456 -7.94 41.24 -71.64
CA GLN A 456 -8.95 41.62 -72.67
C GLN A 456 -8.77 43.06 -73.07
N PRO A 457 -8.70 43.37 -74.41
CA PRO A 457 -8.51 44.76 -74.90
C PRO A 457 -9.79 45.57 -74.59
N ALA A 458 -9.58 46.69 -73.91
CA ALA A 458 -10.64 47.63 -73.55
C ALA A 458 -11.24 48.30 -74.84
N PRO A 459 -12.57 48.53 -74.94
CA PRO A 459 -13.16 49.37 -75.90
C PRO A 459 -12.77 50.83 -75.67
N ALA A 460 -12.47 51.54 -76.73
CA ALA A 460 -11.89 52.89 -76.79
C ALA A 460 -12.72 53.97 -76.07
N PRO A 461 -12.08 55.00 -75.51
CA PRO A 461 -12.66 55.94 -74.59
C PRO A 461 -13.44 57.09 -75.22
N ALA A 462 -14.53 57.49 -74.57
CA ALA A 462 -15.12 58.80 -74.71
C ALA A 462 -14.46 59.78 -73.72
N LEU A 463 -13.93 60.86 -74.23
CA LEU A 463 -13.25 61.95 -73.54
C LEU A 463 -14.20 62.66 -72.54
N GLN A 464 -13.83 62.87 -71.33
CA GLN A 464 -14.11 64.09 -70.55
C GLN A 464 -13.11 64.30 -69.42
N GLN A 465 -12.45 65.33 -69.48
CA GLN A 465 -11.77 66.35 -68.69
C GLN A 465 -11.37 66.06 -67.23
N VAL A 466 -10.15 66.33 -67.03
CA VAL A 466 -9.21 66.60 -65.93
C VAL A 466 -9.79 67.41 -64.80
N GLU A 467 -9.56 66.97 -63.55
CA GLU A 467 -9.26 67.86 -62.47
C GLU A 467 -8.18 67.26 -61.54
N VAL A 468 -7.15 68.03 -61.32
CA VAL A 468 -5.94 67.71 -60.57
C VAL A 468 -6.20 67.98 -59.09
N ALA A 469 -5.94 67.06 -58.23
CA ALA A 469 -5.68 67.35 -56.84
C ALA A 469 -4.62 66.44 -56.24
N GLN A 470 -3.75 67.05 -55.48
CA GLN A 470 -2.47 66.62 -54.93
C GLN A 470 -2.55 65.51 -53.82
N PRO A 471 -1.40 64.97 -53.42
CA PRO A 471 -1.31 63.71 -52.65
C PRO A 471 -1.60 63.90 -51.15
N VAL A 472 -2.35 63.02 -50.57
CA VAL A 472 -2.56 62.97 -49.12
C VAL A 472 -1.94 61.70 -48.52
N SER A 473 -1.11 61.97 -47.53
CA SER A 473 -0.43 61.17 -46.58
C SER A 473 -1.24 59.96 -46.05
N THR A 474 -0.59 58.79 -45.97
CA THR A 474 -1.08 57.59 -45.31
C THR A 474 -1.11 57.80 -43.81
N ALA A 475 -2.31 57.89 -43.22
CA ALA A 475 -2.55 57.68 -41.78
C ALA A 475 -3.30 56.36 -41.52
N PRO A 476 -3.06 55.64 -40.42
CA PRO A 476 -3.63 54.33 -40.18
C PRO A 476 -5.15 54.44 -39.94
N VAL A 477 -5.87 53.53 -40.55
CA VAL A 477 -7.32 53.38 -40.41
C VAL A 477 -7.63 52.94 -38.97
N GLN A 478 -8.10 53.88 -38.14
CA GLN A 478 -8.86 53.57 -36.95
C GLN A 478 -10.27 53.15 -37.40
N VAL A 479 -10.59 51.87 -37.16
CA VAL A 479 -11.98 51.42 -37.22
C VAL A 479 -12.66 52.03 -36.00
N ALA A 480 -13.59 52.94 -36.21
CA ALA A 480 -14.40 53.53 -35.12
C ALA A 480 -15.23 52.43 -34.49
N ALA A 481 -14.96 52.12 -33.22
CA ALA A 481 -15.77 51.20 -32.42
C ALA A 481 -17.18 51.75 -32.27
N SER A 482 -18.18 50.94 -32.55
CA SER A 482 -19.60 51.34 -32.54
C SER A 482 -20.25 51.20 -31.15
N SER A 483 -19.52 50.78 -30.13
CA SER A 483 -20.02 50.56 -28.76
C SER A 483 -19.30 51.44 -27.75
N ALA A 484 -19.98 51.76 -26.62
CA ALA A 484 -19.37 52.47 -25.50
C ALA A 484 -18.27 51.60 -24.83
N PRO A 485 -17.16 52.19 -24.32
CA PRO A 485 -16.09 51.44 -23.66
C PRO A 485 -16.55 50.97 -22.27
N THR A 486 -16.81 49.69 -22.11
CA THR A 486 -17.34 49.08 -20.89
C THR A 486 -16.41 48.05 -20.24
N LEU A 487 -15.42 47.57 -20.98
CA LEU A 487 -14.53 46.48 -20.51
C LEU A 487 -13.42 47.03 -19.63
N LYS A 488 -13.46 46.71 -18.33
CA LYS A 488 -12.44 47.11 -17.36
C LYS A 488 -11.15 46.31 -17.52
N LEU A 489 -10.00 46.95 -17.23
CA LEU A 489 -8.69 46.29 -17.28
C LEU A 489 -8.65 45.04 -16.40
N GLY A 490 -9.32 45.03 -15.20
CA GLY A 490 -9.43 43.86 -14.35
C GLY A 490 -10.17 42.70 -15.01
N ALA A 491 -11.26 42.99 -15.75
CA ALA A 491 -11.99 41.96 -16.46
C ALA A 491 -11.17 41.35 -17.64
N ILE A 492 -10.24 42.14 -18.23
CA ILE A 492 -9.27 41.62 -19.22
C ILE A 492 -8.31 40.64 -18.54
N HIS A 493 -7.80 40.96 -17.33
CA HIS A 493 -6.96 40.05 -16.52
C HIS A 493 -7.68 38.72 -16.22
N ASP A 494 -8.94 38.80 -15.72
CA ASP A 494 -9.73 37.64 -15.35
C ASP A 494 -9.97 36.69 -16.56
N ARG A 495 -10.25 37.27 -17.72
CA ARG A 495 -10.47 36.50 -18.97
C ARG A 495 -9.19 35.91 -19.57
N LEU A 496 -8.04 36.58 -19.40
CA LEU A 496 -6.74 36.10 -19.90
C LEU A 496 -6.08 35.09 -18.96
N GLY A 497 -6.46 35.09 -17.67
CA GLY A 497 -5.85 34.25 -16.64
C GLY A 497 -4.46 34.72 -16.18
N PHE A 498 -4.01 35.92 -16.61
CA PHE A 498 -2.77 36.53 -16.17
C PHE A 498 -2.87 38.07 -16.20
N THR A 499 -1.97 38.74 -15.48
CA THR A 499 -1.98 40.20 -15.33
C THR A 499 -1.34 40.88 -16.52
N VAL A 500 -2.06 41.84 -17.16
CA VAL A 500 -1.55 42.75 -18.18
C VAL A 500 -1.63 44.21 -17.71
N THR A 501 -0.70 45.05 -18.08
CA THR A 501 -0.72 46.47 -17.76
C THR A 501 -1.35 47.30 -18.86
N ALA A 502 -1.94 48.47 -18.53
CA ALA A 502 -2.49 49.37 -19.52
C ALA A 502 -1.41 49.89 -20.49
N ASP A 503 -0.16 50.02 -19.99
CA ASP A 503 0.96 50.48 -20.84
C ASP A 503 1.40 49.36 -21.80
N PHE A 504 1.32 48.11 -21.39
CA PHE A 504 1.54 46.98 -22.30
C PHE A 504 0.46 46.92 -23.38
N LEU A 505 -0.82 47.07 -23.04
CA LEU A 505 -1.89 47.12 -24.05
C LEU A 505 -1.73 48.32 -24.99
N ARG A 506 -1.28 49.47 -24.45
CA ARG A 506 -0.98 50.63 -25.31
C ARG A 506 0.17 50.36 -26.26
N SER A 507 1.20 49.65 -25.85
CA SER A 507 2.30 49.24 -26.74
C SER A 507 1.86 48.32 -27.87
N LEU A 508 0.75 47.60 -27.68
CA LEU A 508 0.10 46.74 -28.68
C LEU A 508 -0.94 47.50 -29.54
N GLY A 509 -1.12 48.80 -29.32
CA GLY A 509 -2.03 49.66 -30.11
C GLY A 509 -3.40 49.90 -29.48
N PHE A 510 -3.65 49.43 -28.27
CA PHE A 510 -4.94 49.57 -27.55
C PHE A 510 -4.83 50.65 -26.46
N ALA A 511 -5.37 51.85 -26.71
CA ALA A 511 -5.37 52.91 -25.74
C ALA A 511 -6.63 52.81 -24.84
N PRO A 512 -6.50 52.98 -23.51
CA PRO A 512 -7.66 53.00 -22.63
C PRO A 512 -8.42 54.31 -22.75
N HIS A 513 -9.75 54.22 -22.66
CA HIS A 513 -10.62 55.37 -22.43
C HIS A 513 -10.70 55.61 -20.93
N ALA A 514 -10.50 56.87 -20.50
CA ALA A 514 -10.51 57.21 -19.07
C ALA A 514 -11.89 57.75 -18.67
N GLU A 515 -12.55 57.04 -17.72
CA GLU A 515 -13.67 57.57 -16.98
C GLU A 515 -13.25 57.60 -15.48
N GLY A 516 -12.82 58.72 -15.01
CA GLY A 516 -12.28 58.86 -13.65
C GLY A 516 -10.98 58.07 -13.44
N ALA A 517 -10.94 57.25 -12.39
CA ALA A 517 -9.80 56.38 -12.08
C ALA A 517 -9.80 55.03 -12.84
N ALA A 518 -10.87 54.70 -13.55
CA ALA A 518 -10.99 53.42 -14.26
C ALA A 518 -10.48 53.49 -15.71
N LYS A 519 -9.69 52.50 -16.13
CA LYS A 519 -9.22 52.30 -17.49
C LYS A 519 -10.18 51.34 -18.20
N LEU A 520 -10.93 51.86 -19.18
CA LEU A 520 -11.96 51.17 -19.94
C LEU A 520 -11.52 50.92 -21.37
N TYR A 521 -11.91 49.78 -21.94
CA TYR A 521 -11.71 49.36 -23.30
C TYR A 521 -13.05 49.00 -23.96
N HIS A 522 -13.12 48.90 -25.27
CA HIS A 522 -14.32 48.39 -25.93
C HIS A 522 -14.37 46.87 -25.81
N GLU A 523 -15.55 46.31 -25.61
CA GLU A 523 -15.75 44.85 -25.50
C GLU A 523 -15.32 44.15 -26.82
N GLU A 524 -15.51 44.81 -27.94
CA GLU A 524 -15.12 44.35 -29.28
C GLU A 524 -13.60 44.29 -29.49
N ASP A 525 -12.82 44.99 -28.67
CA ASP A 525 -11.35 44.97 -28.72
C ASP A 525 -10.75 43.71 -28.08
N PHE A 526 -11.48 43.00 -27.23
CA PHE A 526 -10.94 41.88 -26.49
C PHE A 526 -10.36 40.77 -27.39
N PRO A 527 -11.02 40.29 -28.46
CA PRO A 527 -10.44 39.32 -29.39
C PRO A 527 -9.20 39.86 -30.12
N LEU A 528 -9.15 41.17 -30.40
CA LEU A 528 -8.00 41.82 -31.06
C LEU A 528 -6.82 41.95 -30.10
N ILE A 529 -7.08 42.26 -28.81
CA ILE A 529 -6.09 42.26 -27.75
C ILE A 529 -5.46 40.87 -27.59
N CYS A 530 -6.27 39.80 -27.53
CA CYS A 530 -5.77 38.44 -27.46
C CYS A 530 -4.85 38.10 -28.64
N ARG A 531 -5.24 38.45 -29.85
CA ARG A 531 -4.45 38.20 -31.06
C ARG A 531 -3.13 38.97 -31.05
N ALA A 532 -3.15 40.24 -30.64
CA ALA A 532 -1.96 41.09 -30.56
C ALA A 532 -0.97 40.59 -29.49
N ILE A 533 -1.46 40.06 -28.37
CA ILE A 533 -0.62 39.42 -27.32
C ILE A 533 0.07 38.19 -27.90
N VAL A 534 -0.67 37.31 -28.59
CA VAL A 534 -0.09 36.12 -29.24
C VAL A 534 1.01 36.48 -30.21
N GLN A 535 0.75 37.46 -31.11
CA GLN A 535 1.76 37.94 -32.08
C GLN A 535 2.99 38.53 -31.39
N HIS A 536 2.80 39.27 -30.30
CA HIS A 536 3.91 39.83 -29.51
C HIS A 536 4.77 38.72 -28.89
N VAL A 537 4.16 37.71 -28.31
CA VAL A 537 4.85 36.55 -27.71
C VAL A 537 5.61 35.78 -28.78
N GLU A 538 5.01 35.52 -29.93
CA GLU A 538 5.67 34.85 -31.08
C GLU A 538 6.86 35.63 -31.61
N ALA A 539 6.74 36.95 -31.70
CA ALA A 539 7.84 37.84 -32.13
C ALA A 539 9.00 37.80 -31.13
N VAL A 540 8.72 37.87 -29.83
CA VAL A 540 9.74 37.79 -28.77
C VAL A 540 10.41 36.42 -28.77
N ALA A 541 9.63 35.33 -28.87
CA ALA A 541 10.15 33.97 -28.94
C ALA A 541 11.03 33.74 -30.17
N GLY A 542 10.60 34.25 -31.34
CA GLY A 542 11.38 34.18 -32.58
C GLY A 542 12.69 34.99 -32.54
N HIS A 543 12.73 36.09 -31.80
CA HIS A 543 13.96 36.86 -31.56
C HIS A 543 14.93 36.16 -30.61
N GLN A 544 14.41 35.44 -29.60
CA GLN A 544 15.26 34.69 -28.66
C GLN A 544 15.86 33.43 -29.30
N LEU A 545 15.13 32.73 -30.15
CA LEU A 545 15.64 31.58 -30.91
C LEU A 545 16.73 31.97 -31.91
N LYS A 546 16.68 33.19 -32.50
CA LYS A 546 17.73 33.72 -33.36
C LYS A 546 18.98 34.21 -32.62
N ARG A 547 18.91 34.42 -31.32
CA ARG A 547 20.06 34.78 -30.46
C ARG A 547 20.77 33.58 -29.84
N ALA A 548 20.15 32.42 -29.86
CA ALA A 548 20.67 31.15 -29.29
C ALA A 548 21.22 30.21 -30.40
N ALA A 549 21.07 30.54 -31.67
CA ALA A 549 21.72 29.92 -32.82
C ALA A 549 22.89 30.79 -33.31
#